data_6aff69bb1fab3ba7160852aa08b6a2d9
#
_entry.id   6aff69bb1fab3ba7160852aa08b6a2d9
#
_cell.length_a   1.000
_cell.length_b   1.000
_cell.length_c   1.000
_cell.angle_alpha   90.00
_cell.angle_beta   90.00
_cell.angle_gamma   90.00
#
_symmetry.space_group_name_H-M   'P 1'
#
loop_
_entity.id
_entity.type
_entity.pdbx_description
1 polymer ?
#
loop_
_entity_poly.entity_id
_entity_poly.type
_entity_poly.pdbx_seq_one_letter_code
_entity_poly.pdbx_strand_id
1 'polypeptide(L)'
;MKRHKTEYKGVYFREAERIGGKGIEKVFYIVFKKNGKVFEEKVGRQYADNVTAAKAGRVRAERIEGRCKSRKEVREQVKAAKLAEAGKWTLQKLWEEYEANKADSKAINTDKGRFEKYISPSFGNKEPQDIIRLDIDRLRVGLLKTKKQQTVKHVLGLLKRIVSFGVSRQLCQPLNFIVETVRVDNQKTEDLTSEQLKKLLEAIDNTTDIEAANIMRLALYTGMRRGEMFKLKWNDIDFQRGFISIKNPKGGVSQKIPLNEQARAVLENHPRTSEYVFIRPDGEPFTDIRR
;
A
#
# COMPACT_ATOMS: atom_id res chain seq x y z
N MET A 1 -12.12 22.70 47.59
CA MET A 1 -11.48 24.04 47.49
C MET A 1 -12.55 25.13 47.58
N LYS A 2 -12.35 26.12 48.46
CA LYS A 2 -13.30 27.21 48.71
C LYS A 2 -13.36 28.16 47.50
N ARG A 3 -14.57 28.64 47.12
CA ARG A 3 -14.75 29.64 46.06
C ARG A 3 -14.67 31.05 46.67
N HIS A 4 -13.86 31.91 46.09
CA HIS A 4 -13.75 33.31 46.46
C HIS A 4 -14.35 34.17 45.35
N LYS A 5 -15.34 35.00 45.69
CA LYS A 5 -15.95 35.92 44.73
C LYS A 5 -14.99 37.06 44.38
N THR A 6 -15.11 37.57 43.16
CA THR A 6 -14.41 38.76 42.71
C THR A 6 -15.43 39.92 42.56
N GLU A 7 -14.95 41.13 42.31
CA GLU A 7 -15.78 42.30 41.94
C GLU A 7 -16.59 42.11 40.64
N TYR A 8 -16.15 41.18 39.79
CA TYR A 8 -16.80 40.92 38.50
C TYR A 8 -17.88 39.84 38.67
N LYS A 9 -19.12 40.17 38.30
CA LYS A 9 -20.28 39.26 38.39
C LYS A 9 -20.02 37.97 37.58
N GLY A 10 -20.15 36.82 38.27
CA GLY A 10 -19.94 35.49 37.63
C GLY A 10 -18.49 35.12 37.42
N VAL A 11 -17.54 35.85 38.01
CA VAL A 11 -16.11 35.50 38.07
C VAL A 11 -15.76 35.19 39.50
N TYR A 12 -15.07 34.09 39.73
CA TYR A 12 -14.56 33.71 41.04
C TYR A 12 -13.17 33.03 40.88
N PHE A 13 -12.45 32.89 41.97
CA PHE A 13 -11.19 32.18 41.96
C PHE A 13 -11.16 31.10 43.06
N ARG A 14 -10.27 30.16 42.87
CA ARG A 14 -9.83 29.17 43.85
C ARG A 14 -8.33 29.29 44.03
N GLU A 15 -7.87 29.06 45.25
CA GLU A 15 -6.46 29.04 45.56
C GLU A 15 -5.88 27.67 45.24
N ALA A 16 -4.70 27.65 44.60
CA ALA A 16 -3.96 26.45 44.26
C ALA A 16 -2.47 26.70 44.39
N GLU A 17 -1.69 25.67 44.56
CA GLU A 17 -0.23 25.75 44.52
C GLU A 17 0.27 26.33 43.21
N ARG A 18 1.26 27.20 43.29
CA ARG A 18 1.85 27.89 42.15
C ARG A 18 2.66 26.92 41.32
N ILE A 19 2.42 26.90 40.01
CA ILE A 19 3.23 26.13 39.04
C ILE A 19 4.50 26.91 38.73
N GLY A 20 5.67 26.28 38.94
CA GLY A 20 6.97 26.89 38.64
C GLY A 20 7.49 27.88 39.70
N GLY A 21 6.93 27.85 40.97
CA GLY A 21 7.39 28.70 42.07
C GLY A 21 6.81 28.25 43.39
N LYS A 22 7.30 28.84 44.50
CA LYS A 22 6.76 28.60 45.86
C LYS A 22 5.56 29.49 46.12
N GLY A 23 4.56 28.98 46.89
CA GLY A 23 3.40 29.72 47.37
C GLY A 23 2.10 29.36 46.64
N ILE A 24 1.05 30.16 46.93
CA ILE A 24 -0.32 29.97 46.47
C ILE A 24 -0.61 30.96 45.33
N GLU A 25 -1.32 30.54 44.31
CA GLU A 25 -1.80 31.40 43.22
C GLU A 25 -3.31 31.26 43.03
N LYS A 26 -3.94 32.31 42.49
CA LYS A 26 -5.36 32.31 42.14
C LYS A 26 -5.59 31.67 40.81
N VAL A 27 -6.56 30.76 40.76
CA VAL A 27 -7.05 30.14 39.50
C VAL A 27 -8.46 30.68 39.27
N PHE A 28 -8.60 31.42 38.16
CA PHE A 28 -9.85 32.11 37.85
C PHE A 28 -10.82 31.21 37.06
N TYR A 29 -12.10 31.31 37.44
CA TYR A 29 -13.23 30.62 36.81
C TYR A 29 -14.32 31.61 36.48
N ILE A 30 -15.08 31.31 35.42
CA ILE A 30 -16.26 32.08 35.01
C ILE A 30 -17.51 31.19 35.05
N VAL A 31 -18.63 31.78 35.43
CA VAL A 31 -19.96 31.17 35.34
C VAL A 31 -20.81 32.04 34.45
N PHE A 32 -21.42 31.42 33.44
CA PHE A 32 -22.34 32.13 32.55
C PHE A 32 -23.48 31.22 32.09
N LYS A 33 -24.59 31.83 31.66
CA LYS A 33 -25.76 31.11 31.14
C LYS A 33 -25.84 31.37 29.63
N LYS A 34 -25.98 30.30 28.85
CA LYS A 34 -26.14 30.36 27.40
C LYS A 34 -27.16 29.30 26.98
N ASN A 35 -28.14 29.68 26.15
CA ASN A 35 -29.19 28.77 25.67
C ASN A 35 -29.88 27.96 26.80
N GLY A 36 -30.20 28.65 27.90
CA GLY A 36 -30.88 28.03 29.08
C GLY A 36 -29.96 27.21 29.99
N LYS A 37 -28.74 26.88 29.58
CA LYS A 37 -27.78 26.07 30.38
C LYS A 37 -26.74 26.94 31.07
N VAL A 38 -26.33 26.54 32.28
CA VAL A 38 -25.28 27.19 33.06
C VAL A 38 -23.95 26.48 32.78
N PHE A 39 -22.94 27.26 32.43
CA PHE A 39 -21.58 26.81 32.21
C PHE A 39 -20.64 27.35 33.25
N GLU A 40 -19.74 26.53 33.75
CA GLU A 40 -18.60 26.89 34.58
C GLU A 40 -17.32 26.53 33.87
N GLU A 41 -16.46 27.51 33.63
CA GLU A 41 -15.19 27.29 32.89
C GLU A 41 -14.00 27.86 33.67
N LYS A 42 -12.88 27.11 33.68
CA LYS A 42 -11.59 27.63 34.12
C LYS A 42 -11.03 28.55 33.02
N VAL A 43 -10.73 29.79 33.36
CA VAL A 43 -10.09 30.76 32.47
C VAL A 43 -8.60 30.54 32.46
N GLY A 44 -7.96 30.55 33.63
CA GLY A 44 -6.52 30.34 33.74
C GLY A 44 -6.00 30.66 35.12
N ARG A 45 -4.67 30.60 35.28
CA ARG A 45 -3.94 30.86 36.52
C ARG A 45 -3.38 32.28 36.53
N GLN A 46 -3.23 32.85 37.72
CA GLN A 46 -2.76 34.21 37.91
C GLN A 46 -1.38 34.45 37.32
N TYR A 47 -0.44 33.58 37.61
CA TYR A 47 0.95 33.74 37.17
C TYR A 47 1.25 32.94 35.88
N ALA A 48 0.95 31.67 35.85
CA ALA A 48 1.26 30.83 34.69
C ALA A 48 0.57 31.27 33.38
N ASP A 49 -0.69 31.71 33.47
CA ASP A 49 -1.49 32.15 32.30
C ASP A 49 -1.69 33.68 32.25
N ASN A 50 -1.08 34.44 33.20
CA ASN A 50 -1.23 35.89 33.33
C ASN A 50 -2.71 36.35 33.31
N VAL A 51 -3.55 35.69 34.14
CA VAL A 51 -4.99 35.94 34.18
C VAL A 51 -5.30 36.80 35.41
N THR A 52 -6.04 37.89 35.19
CA THR A 52 -6.60 38.76 36.23
C THR A 52 -8.11 38.58 36.28
N ALA A 53 -8.76 39.07 37.36
CA ALA A 53 -10.21 39.07 37.49
C ALA A 53 -10.90 39.84 36.33
N ALA A 54 -10.32 40.98 35.93
CA ALA A 54 -10.78 41.77 34.80
C ALA A 54 -10.71 41.00 33.46
N LYS A 55 -9.58 40.31 33.19
CA LYS A 55 -9.42 39.48 32.01
C LYS A 55 -10.44 38.33 32.01
N ALA A 56 -10.66 37.68 33.13
CA ALA A 56 -11.67 36.64 33.26
C ALA A 56 -13.12 37.21 33.03
N GLY A 57 -13.38 38.42 33.47
CA GLY A 57 -14.64 39.14 33.18
C GLY A 57 -14.86 39.37 31.70
N ARG A 58 -13.82 39.79 30.95
CA ARG A 58 -13.86 39.96 29.48
C ARG A 58 -14.14 38.63 28.77
N VAL A 59 -13.42 37.57 29.14
CA VAL A 59 -13.67 36.25 28.60
C VAL A 59 -15.10 35.77 28.81
N ARG A 60 -15.66 36.06 30.02
CA ARG A 60 -17.07 35.78 30.31
C ARG A 60 -18.03 36.53 29.38
N ALA A 61 -17.79 37.83 29.16
CA ALA A 61 -18.60 38.64 28.23
C ALA A 61 -18.56 38.07 26.80
N GLU A 62 -17.38 37.74 26.29
CA GLU A 62 -17.19 37.12 24.95
C GLU A 62 -17.93 35.78 24.82
N ARG A 63 -18.00 34.98 25.90
CA ARG A 63 -18.75 33.71 25.91
C ARG A 63 -20.27 33.96 25.82
N ILE A 64 -20.77 34.97 26.56
CA ILE A 64 -22.20 35.37 26.56
C ILE A 64 -22.60 35.92 25.19
N GLU A 65 -21.80 36.81 24.63
CA GLU A 65 -22.02 37.45 23.33
C GLU A 65 -21.84 36.47 22.14
N GLY A 66 -21.35 35.28 22.39
CA GLY A 66 -21.16 34.26 21.36
C GLY A 66 -19.95 34.48 20.45
N ARG A 67 -19.12 35.49 20.74
CA ARG A 67 -17.88 35.77 19.95
C ARG A 67 -16.83 34.65 20.05
N CYS A 68 -16.86 33.92 21.16
CA CYS A 68 -15.99 32.76 21.39
C CYS A 68 -16.81 31.55 21.83
N LYS A 69 -16.45 30.36 21.32
CA LYS A 69 -17.07 29.09 21.68
C LYS A 69 -16.61 28.65 23.08
N SER A 70 -17.50 28.05 23.88
CA SER A 70 -17.12 27.45 25.16
C SER A 70 -16.10 26.32 24.96
N ARG A 71 -15.30 26.03 26.00
CA ARG A 71 -14.35 24.89 25.95
C ARG A 71 -15.06 23.56 25.68
N LYS A 72 -16.30 23.42 26.14
CA LYS A 72 -17.11 22.21 25.89
C LYS A 72 -17.50 22.12 24.42
N GLU A 73 -18.00 23.22 23.84
CA GLU A 73 -18.35 23.28 22.40
C GLU A 73 -17.15 23.01 21.51
N VAL A 74 -15.96 23.54 21.83
CA VAL A 74 -14.72 23.26 21.10
C VAL A 74 -14.34 21.79 21.19
N ARG A 75 -14.41 21.19 22.40
CA ARG A 75 -14.12 19.75 22.57
C ARG A 75 -15.11 18.87 21.81
N GLU A 76 -16.38 19.20 21.85
CA GLU A 76 -17.42 18.47 21.10
C GLU A 76 -17.19 18.58 19.59
N GLN A 77 -16.81 19.76 19.09
CA GLN A 77 -16.47 19.95 17.69
C GLN A 77 -15.22 19.18 17.27
N VAL A 78 -14.17 19.20 18.08
CA VAL A 78 -12.95 18.40 17.82
C VAL A 78 -13.26 16.90 17.83
N LYS A 79 -14.11 16.46 18.76
CA LYS A 79 -14.55 15.06 18.82
C LYS A 79 -15.40 14.67 17.61
N ALA A 80 -16.33 15.54 17.21
CA ALA A 80 -17.15 15.33 16.02
C ALA A 80 -16.31 15.32 14.74
N ALA A 81 -15.33 16.23 14.62
CA ALA A 81 -14.41 16.26 13.49
C ALA A 81 -13.55 14.99 13.41
N LYS A 82 -13.02 14.51 14.54
CA LYS A 82 -12.26 13.25 14.60
C LYS A 82 -13.11 12.03 14.24
N LEU A 83 -14.38 12.00 14.67
CA LEU A 83 -15.31 10.93 14.28
C LEU A 83 -15.65 10.98 12.79
N ALA A 84 -15.84 12.17 12.23
CA ALA A 84 -16.06 12.35 10.81
C ALA A 84 -14.82 11.93 9.98
N GLU A 85 -13.60 12.26 10.43
CA GLU A 85 -12.36 11.81 9.80
C GLU A 85 -12.17 10.29 9.92
N ALA A 86 -12.52 9.70 11.05
CA ALA A 86 -12.43 8.24 11.23
C ALA A 86 -13.35 7.47 10.26
N GLY A 87 -14.50 8.06 9.88
CA GLY A 87 -15.43 7.49 8.91
C GLY A 87 -14.99 7.61 7.45
N LYS A 88 -13.95 8.38 7.14
CA LYS A 88 -13.48 8.57 5.77
C LYS A 88 -12.69 7.36 5.28
N TRP A 89 -12.98 6.94 4.05
CA TRP A 89 -12.24 5.91 3.34
C TRP A 89 -11.11 6.51 2.52
N THR A 90 -9.98 6.76 3.20
CA THR A 90 -8.76 7.23 2.53
C THR A 90 -8.15 6.13 1.66
N LEU A 91 -7.29 6.53 0.72
CA LEU A 91 -6.62 5.57 -0.17
C LEU A 91 -5.73 4.59 0.61
N GLN A 92 -5.18 5.01 1.77
CA GLN A 92 -4.44 4.15 2.69
C GLN A 92 -5.32 3.03 3.26
N LYS A 93 -6.51 3.36 3.79
CA LYS A 93 -7.45 2.37 4.31
C LYS A 93 -7.96 1.43 3.22
N LEU A 94 -8.23 1.97 2.03
CA LEU A 94 -8.61 1.16 0.87
C LEU A 94 -7.50 0.20 0.45
N TRP A 95 -6.23 0.62 0.55
CA TRP A 95 -5.09 -0.25 0.29
C TRP A 95 -5.01 -1.39 1.30
N GLU A 96 -5.14 -1.10 2.59
CA GLU A 96 -5.09 -2.10 3.67
C GLU A 96 -6.15 -3.19 3.47
N GLU A 97 -7.37 -2.80 3.14
CA GLU A 97 -8.44 -3.74 2.79
C GLU A 97 -8.16 -4.51 1.48
N TYR A 98 -7.61 -3.84 0.47
CA TYR A 98 -7.22 -4.46 -0.79
C TYR A 98 -6.10 -5.48 -0.57
N GLU A 99 -5.07 -5.15 0.23
CA GLU A 99 -3.95 -6.02 0.57
C GLU A 99 -4.46 -7.28 1.31
N ALA A 100 -5.29 -7.10 2.33
CA ALA A 100 -5.88 -8.20 3.10
C ALA A 100 -6.71 -9.15 2.20
N ASN A 101 -7.51 -8.62 1.29
CA ASN A 101 -8.30 -9.43 0.35
C ASN A 101 -7.49 -10.12 -0.75
N LYS A 102 -6.22 -9.76 -0.92
CA LYS A 102 -5.30 -10.27 -1.96
C LYS A 102 -4.06 -10.94 -1.37
N ALA A 103 -4.05 -11.31 -0.10
CA ALA A 103 -2.91 -11.86 0.63
C ALA A 103 -2.24 -13.05 -0.10
N ASP A 104 -3.04 -13.92 -0.72
CA ASP A 104 -2.54 -15.09 -1.46
C ASP A 104 -1.96 -14.75 -2.84
N SER A 105 -2.05 -13.51 -3.28
CA SER A 105 -1.54 -13.10 -4.60
C SER A 105 -0.04 -12.88 -4.57
N LYS A 106 0.71 -13.61 -5.39
CA LYS A 106 2.16 -13.41 -5.58
C LYS A 106 2.55 -11.99 -5.98
N ALA A 107 1.62 -11.22 -6.55
CA ALA A 107 1.85 -9.86 -7.00
C ALA A 107 1.73 -8.83 -5.85
N ILE A 108 1.14 -9.21 -4.70
CA ILE A 108 0.82 -8.26 -3.62
C ILE A 108 2.07 -7.59 -3.05
N ASN A 109 3.15 -8.34 -2.84
CA ASN A 109 4.41 -7.78 -2.33
C ASN A 109 5.01 -6.71 -3.25
N THR A 110 4.89 -6.93 -4.58
CA THR A 110 5.34 -5.94 -5.56
C THR A 110 4.42 -4.72 -5.60
N ASP A 111 3.11 -4.93 -5.46
CA ASP A 111 2.13 -3.86 -5.41
C ASP A 111 2.26 -3.07 -4.09
N LYS A 112 2.60 -3.71 -2.96
CA LYS A 112 2.93 -3.06 -1.69
C LYS A 112 4.08 -2.07 -1.83
N GLY A 113 5.21 -2.51 -2.38
CA GLY A 113 6.33 -1.62 -2.60
C GLY A 113 6.02 -0.46 -3.57
N ARG A 114 5.12 -0.67 -4.56
CA ARG A 114 4.65 0.41 -5.43
C ARG A 114 3.73 1.38 -4.70
N PHE A 115 2.83 0.88 -3.88
CA PHE A 115 1.91 1.69 -3.11
C PHE A 115 2.66 2.59 -2.13
N GLU A 116 3.48 1.99 -1.27
CA GLU A 116 4.25 2.70 -0.24
C GLU A 116 5.19 3.74 -0.82
N LYS A 117 5.87 3.41 -1.91
CA LYS A 117 6.89 4.28 -2.51
C LYS A 117 6.33 5.40 -3.37
N TYR A 118 5.22 5.17 -4.09
CA TYR A 118 4.78 6.09 -5.13
C TYR A 118 3.38 6.65 -4.93
N ILE A 119 2.48 5.93 -4.26
CA ILE A 119 1.07 6.32 -4.13
C ILE A 119 0.80 6.92 -2.75
N SER A 120 1.16 6.22 -1.69
CA SER A 120 0.89 6.62 -0.31
C SER A 120 1.42 8.01 0.04
N PRO A 121 2.65 8.44 -0.35
CA PRO A 121 3.15 9.77 0.00
C PRO A 121 2.31 10.93 -0.54
N SER A 122 1.65 10.76 -1.68
CA SER A 122 0.87 11.81 -2.33
C SER A 122 -0.63 11.70 -2.08
N PHE A 123 -1.13 10.48 -1.89
CA PHE A 123 -2.57 10.21 -1.89
C PHE A 123 -3.05 9.39 -0.69
N GLY A 124 -2.18 8.85 0.13
CA GLY A 124 -2.55 7.96 1.22
C GLY A 124 -3.65 8.53 2.12
N ASN A 125 -3.57 9.80 2.47
CA ASN A 125 -4.52 10.48 3.33
C ASN A 125 -5.72 11.13 2.60
N LYS A 126 -5.80 11.02 1.26
CA LYS A 126 -6.91 11.55 0.47
C LYS A 126 -7.99 10.48 0.28
N GLU A 127 -9.24 10.91 0.26
CA GLU A 127 -10.33 10.09 -0.27
C GLU A 127 -10.26 10.09 -1.81
N PRO A 128 -10.68 9.02 -2.51
CA PRO A 128 -10.66 8.99 -3.97
C PRO A 128 -11.35 10.18 -4.63
N GLN A 129 -12.45 10.65 -4.09
CA GLN A 129 -13.21 11.81 -4.59
C GLN A 129 -12.44 13.15 -4.50
N ASP A 130 -11.47 13.25 -3.57
CA ASP A 130 -10.64 14.45 -3.37
C ASP A 130 -9.42 14.48 -4.30
N ILE A 131 -9.16 13.39 -5.03
CA ILE A 131 -8.07 13.28 -5.98
C ILE A 131 -8.54 13.91 -7.30
N ILE A 132 -7.86 14.95 -7.76
CA ILE A 132 -8.14 15.61 -9.04
C ILE A 132 -7.21 15.11 -10.16
N ARG A 133 -7.63 15.27 -11.42
CA ARG A 133 -6.84 14.84 -12.58
C ARG A 133 -5.42 15.41 -12.59
N LEU A 134 -5.25 16.67 -12.20
CA LEU A 134 -3.94 17.33 -12.13
C LEU A 134 -2.98 16.63 -11.16
N ASP A 135 -3.47 16.09 -10.06
CA ASP A 135 -2.65 15.36 -9.09
C ASP A 135 -2.05 14.08 -9.73
N ILE A 136 -2.87 13.38 -10.51
CA ILE A 136 -2.43 12.19 -11.26
C ILE A 136 -1.44 12.55 -12.35
N ASP A 137 -1.67 13.65 -13.06
CA ASP A 137 -0.75 14.12 -14.09
C ASP A 137 0.60 14.54 -13.50
N ARG A 138 0.62 15.20 -12.35
CA ARG A 138 1.85 15.52 -11.60
C ARG A 138 2.60 14.26 -11.17
N LEU A 139 1.90 13.26 -10.62
CA LEU A 139 2.51 11.98 -10.28
C LEU A 139 3.10 11.32 -11.52
N ARG A 140 2.35 11.24 -12.62
CA ARG A 140 2.78 10.64 -13.89
C ARG A 140 4.03 11.31 -14.43
N VAL A 141 4.02 12.63 -14.56
CA VAL A 141 5.16 13.41 -15.09
C VAL A 141 6.37 13.30 -14.16
N GLY A 142 6.16 13.38 -12.84
CA GLY A 142 7.23 13.20 -11.86
C GLY A 142 7.90 11.83 -11.96
N LEU A 143 7.12 10.77 -12.10
CA LEU A 143 7.64 9.42 -12.25
C LEU A 143 8.35 9.19 -13.58
N LEU A 144 7.85 9.75 -14.68
CA LEU A 144 8.47 9.61 -16.00
C LEU A 144 9.88 10.20 -16.08
N LYS A 145 10.22 11.18 -15.23
CA LYS A 145 11.58 11.75 -15.17
C LYS A 145 12.62 10.74 -14.65
N THR A 146 12.22 9.78 -13.83
CA THR A 146 13.15 8.89 -13.12
C THR A 146 12.88 7.41 -13.30
N LYS A 147 11.73 7.03 -13.87
CA LYS A 147 11.28 5.64 -14.00
C LYS A 147 10.92 5.29 -15.44
N LYS A 148 11.09 4.02 -15.78
CA LYS A 148 10.64 3.48 -17.08
C LYS A 148 9.12 3.58 -17.20
N GLN A 149 8.62 3.84 -18.40
CA GLN A 149 7.19 3.96 -18.73
C GLN A 149 6.36 2.77 -18.18
N GLN A 150 6.90 1.56 -18.26
CA GLN A 150 6.25 0.36 -17.72
C GLN A 150 6.01 0.45 -16.20
N THR A 151 6.95 1.00 -15.45
CA THR A 151 6.78 1.22 -14.00
C THR A 151 5.66 2.20 -13.73
N VAL A 152 5.61 3.32 -14.47
CA VAL A 152 4.55 4.33 -14.35
C VAL A 152 3.18 3.73 -14.67
N LYS A 153 3.09 2.94 -15.76
CA LYS A 153 1.87 2.19 -16.11
C LYS A 153 1.39 1.30 -14.98
N HIS A 154 2.30 0.58 -14.31
CA HIS A 154 1.94 -0.29 -13.19
C HIS A 154 1.48 0.49 -11.96
N VAL A 155 2.11 1.62 -11.65
CA VAL A 155 1.72 2.48 -10.51
C VAL A 155 0.31 3.06 -10.73
N LEU A 156 0.05 3.65 -11.91
CA LEU A 156 -1.28 4.18 -12.24
C LEU A 156 -2.33 3.06 -12.31
N GLY A 157 -1.96 1.90 -12.84
CA GLY A 157 -2.82 0.71 -12.85
C GLY A 157 -3.17 0.21 -11.45
N LEU A 158 -2.22 0.28 -10.50
CA LEU A 158 -2.46 -0.08 -9.11
C LEU A 158 -3.46 0.88 -8.45
N LEU A 159 -3.26 2.20 -8.62
CA LEU A 159 -4.20 3.20 -8.12
C LEU A 159 -5.64 2.91 -8.61
N LYS A 160 -5.81 2.65 -9.91
CA LYS A 160 -7.12 2.28 -10.49
C LYS A 160 -7.70 1.03 -9.81
N ARG A 161 -6.90 -0.01 -9.59
CA ARG A 161 -7.37 -1.25 -8.96
C ARG A 161 -7.84 -1.03 -7.53
N ILE A 162 -7.11 -0.24 -6.73
CA ILE A 162 -7.48 0.08 -5.34
C ILE A 162 -8.80 0.84 -5.31
N VAL A 163 -8.95 1.88 -6.13
CA VAL A 163 -10.19 2.66 -6.19
C VAL A 163 -11.36 1.80 -6.67
N SER A 164 -11.18 1.02 -7.75
CA SER A 164 -12.23 0.12 -8.26
C SER A 164 -12.64 -0.93 -7.23
N PHE A 165 -11.70 -1.43 -6.42
CA PHE A 165 -11.98 -2.32 -5.31
C PHE A 165 -12.86 -1.63 -4.26
N GLY A 166 -12.52 -0.40 -3.85
CA GLY A 166 -13.32 0.37 -2.90
C GLY A 166 -14.73 0.66 -3.41
N VAL A 167 -14.86 1.06 -4.67
CA VAL A 167 -16.16 1.31 -5.31
C VAL A 167 -17.01 0.03 -5.38
N SER A 168 -16.42 -1.11 -5.77
CA SER A 168 -17.14 -2.39 -5.86
C SER A 168 -17.67 -2.88 -4.51
N ARG A 169 -17.12 -2.40 -3.41
CA ARG A 169 -17.52 -2.70 -2.03
C ARG A 169 -18.30 -1.57 -1.36
N GLN A 170 -18.65 -0.54 -2.13
CA GLN A 170 -19.42 0.62 -1.63
C GLN A 170 -18.71 1.38 -0.50
N LEU A 171 -17.37 1.32 -0.45
CA LEU A 171 -16.56 2.00 0.57
C LEU A 171 -16.26 3.45 0.18
N CYS A 172 -16.20 3.75 -1.11
CA CYS A 172 -15.88 5.09 -1.62
C CYS A 172 -16.60 5.36 -2.95
N GLN A 173 -16.63 6.63 -3.34
CA GLN A 173 -17.06 7.04 -4.67
C GLN A 173 -15.93 6.84 -5.71
N PRO A 174 -16.26 6.65 -7.00
CA PRO A 174 -15.28 6.58 -8.06
C PRO A 174 -14.56 7.92 -8.25
N LEU A 175 -13.41 7.89 -8.91
CA LEU A 175 -12.78 9.11 -9.40
C LEU A 175 -13.69 9.80 -10.43
N ASN A 176 -13.76 11.12 -10.38
CA ASN A 176 -14.59 11.94 -11.30
C ASN A 176 -13.98 12.04 -12.73
N PHE A 177 -12.92 11.28 -13.01
CA PHE A 177 -12.20 11.26 -14.28
C PHE A 177 -11.58 9.90 -14.55
N ILE A 178 -11.21 9.66 -15.80
CA ILE A 178 -10.52 8.44 -16.20
C ILE A 178 -9.01 8.63 -16.03
N VAL A 179 -8.37 7.74 -15.28
CA VAL A 179 -6.90 7.70 -15.16
C VAL A 179 -6.33 7.10 -16.44
N GLU A 180 -5.72 7.97 -17.25
CA GLU A 180 -5.03 7.55 -18.47
C GLU A 180 -3.70 6.85 -18.10
N THR A 181 -3.51 5.64 -18.61
CA THR A 181 -2.25 4.90 -18.42
C THR A 181 -1.30 5.18 -19.58
N VAL A 182 0.00 5.13 -19.30
CA VAL A 182 1.04 5.28 -20.32
C VAL A 182 0.97 4.12 -21.31
N ARG A 183 0.95 4.41 -22.61
CA ARG A 183 1.13 3.39 -23.64
C ARG A 183 2.59 2.95 -23.60
N VAL A 184 2.82 1.65 -23.57
CA VAL A 184 4.16 1.08 -23.52
C VAL A 184 4.25 0.08 -24.65
N ASP A 185 5.13 0.36 -25.57
CA ASP A 185 5.59 -0.57 -26.58
C ASP A 185 7.00 -1.02 -26.18
N ASN A 186 7.07 -2.18 -25.56
CA ASN A 186 8.34 -2.80 -25.15
C ASN A 186 8.41 -4.28 -25.55
N GLN A 187 7.60 -4.66 -26.52
CA GLN A 187 7.65 -5.99 -27.07
C GLN A 187 8.92 -6.11 -27.90
N LYS A 188 9.86 -6.89 -27.42
CA LYS A 188 11.06 -7.27 -28.17
C LYS A 188 10.83 -8.64 -28.73
N THR A 189 10.97 -8.77 -30.05
CA THR A 189 11.06 -10.04 -30.73
C THR A 189 12.53 -10.28 -30.99
N GLU A 190 13.11 -11.27 -30.34
CA GLU A 190 14.49 -11.71 -30.56
C GLU A 190 14.42 -13.13 -31.08
N ASP A 191 14.91 -13.35 -32.29
CA ASP A 191 15.09 -14.62 -32.92
C ASP A 191 16.58 -14.88 -33.12
N LEU A 192 16.98 -16.13 -33.07
CA LEU A 192 18.36 -16.54 -33.28
C LEU A 192 18.57 -16.83 -34.74
N THR A 193 19.64 -16.26 -35.34
CA THR A 193 20.11 -16.72 -36.63
C THR A 193 20.63 -18.16 -36.53
N SER A 194 20.75 -18.88 -37.67
CA SER A 194 21.28 -20.25 -37.70
C SER A 194 22.67 -20.34 -37.07
N GLU A 195 23.51 -19.34 -37.29
CA GLU A 195 24.86 -19.27 -36.71
C GLU A 195 24.82 -19.05 -35.18
N GLN A 196 23.92 -18.17 -34.70
CA GLN A 196 23.74 -17.93 -33.27
C GLN A 196 23.18 -19.15 -32.57
N LEU A 197 22.24 -19.86 -33.20
CA LEU A 197 21.70 -21.11 -32.68
C LEU A 197 22.80 -22.18 -32.58
N LYS A 198 23.65 -22.32 -33.61
CA LYS A 198 24.77 -23.25 -33.56
C LYS A 198 25.73 -22.94 -32.41
N LYS A 199 26.13 -21.68 -32.26
CA LYS A 199 27.00 -21.25 -31.17
C LYS A 199 26.35 -21.49 -29.77
N LEU A 200 25.03 -21.28 -29.65
CA LEU A 200 24.31 -21.57 -28.42
C LEU A 200 24.35 -23.08 -28.09
N LEU A 201 24.08 -23.93 -29.06
CA LEU A 201 24.13 -25.39 -28.85
C LEU A 201 25.54 -25.86 -28.50
N GLU A 202 26.58 -25.37 -29.16
CA GLU A 202 27.98 -25.64 -28.82
C GLU A 202 28.32 -25.19 -27.38
N ALA A 203 27.84 -24.03 -26.96
CA ALA A 203 28.05 -23.54 -25.60
C ALA A 203 27.30 -24.40 -24.54
N ILE A 204 26.11 -24.89 -24.87
CA ILE A 204 25.34 -25.79 -24.02
C ILE A 204 26.05 -27.16 -23.90
N ASP A 205 26.61 -27.65 -25.01
CA ASP A 205 27.28 -28.93 -25.05
C ASP A 205 28.63 -28.93 -24.30
N ASN A 206 29.28 -27.77 -24.24
CA ASN A 206 30.55 -27.58 -23.52
C ASN A 206 30.38 -27.23 -22.05
N THR A 207 29.15 -27.07 -21.55
CA THR A 207 28.95 -26.77 -20.11
C THR A 207 29.04 -28.05 -19.26
N THR A 208 29.68 -27.93 -18.11
CA THR A 208 29.79 -29.02 -17.12
C THR A 208 28.58 -29.16 -16.21
N ASP A 209 27.73 -28.16 -16.17
CA ASP A 209 26.48 -28.14 -15.38
C ASP A 209 25.35 -28.81 -16.19
N ILE A 210 25.15 -30.10 -15.96
CA ILE A 210 24.14 -30.93 -16.65
C ILE A 210 22.72 -30.36 -16.43
N GLU A 211 22.41 -29.87 -15.23
CA GLU A 211 21.10 -29.29 -14.90
C GLU A 211 20.85 -28.03 -15.77
N ALA A 212 21.80 -27.10 -15.80
CA ALA A 212 21.71 -25.90 -16.61
C ALA A 212 21.64 -26.23 -18.11
N ALA A 213 22.46 -27.16 -18.60
CA ALA A 213 22.45 -27.60 -20.00
C ALA A 213 21.07 -28.13 -20.40
N ASN A 214 20.53 -29.06 -19.62
CA ASN A 214 19.25 -29.71 -19.92
C ASN A 214 18.05 -28.78 -19.75
N ILE A 215 18.09 -27.85 -18.81
CA ILE A 215 17.08 -26.75 -18.70
C ILE A 215 17.07 -25.90 -19.99
N MET A 216 18.27 -25.51 -20.49
CA MET A 216 18.39 -24.69 -21.70
C MET A 216 17.94 -25.47 -22.94
N ARG A 217 18.31 -26.74 -23.08
CA ARG A 217 17.86 -27.61 -24.19
C ARG A 217 16.34 -27.79 -24.15
N LEU A 218 15.78 -28.10 -22.97
CA LEU A 218 14.32 -28.26 -22.83
C LEU A 218 13.57 -26.97 -23.17
N ALA A 219 14.09 -25.82 -22.73
CA ALA A 219 13.51 -24.51 -23.06
C ALA A 219 13.49 -24.28 -24.57
N LEU A 220 14.62 -24.57 -25.25
CA LEU A 220 14.77 -24.40 -26.69
C LEU A 220 13.81 -25.31 -27.48
N TYR A 221 13.69 -26.58 -27.10
CA TYR A 221 12.88 -27.55 -27.83
C TYR A 221 11.38 -27.49 -27.53
N THR A 222 10.97 -26.98 -26.39
CA THR A 222 9.56 -26.99 -25.97
C THR A 222 8.92 -25.62 -25.87
N GLY A 223 9.70 -24.54 -25.77
CA GLY A 223 9.19 -23.20 -25.49
C GLY A 223 8.58 -23.04 -24.11
N MET A 224 8.80 -23.96 -23.17
CA MET A 224 8.29 -23.87 -21.80
C MET A 224 8.85 -22.65 -21.08
N ARG A 225 8.00 -22.01 -20.27
CA ARG A 225 8.48 -20.93 -19.41
C ARG A 225 9.41 -21.47 -18.32
N ARG A 226 10.45 -20.70 -17.98
CA ARG A 226 11.42 -21.06 -16.93
C ARG A 226 10.75 -21.57 -15.65
N GLY A 227 9.74 -20.86 -15.14
CA GLY A 227 9.06 -21.24 -13.91
C GLY A 227 8.17 -22.49 -14.04
N GLU A 228 7.83 -22.91 -15.23
CA GLU A 228 7.15 -24.19 -15.52
C GLU A 228 8.15 -25.34 -15.49
N MET A 229 9.32 -25.16 -16.09
CA MET A 229 10.41 -26.15 -16.02
C MET A 229 10.90 -26.41 -14.61
N PHE A 230 11.06 -25.37 -13.79
CA PHE A 230 11.48 -25.50 -12.38
C PHE A 230 10.51 -26.27 -11.50
N LYS A 231 9.25 -26.38 -11.91
CA LYS A 231 8.19 -27.11 -11.19
C LYS A 231 7.84 -28.43 -11.86
N LEU A 232 8.50 -28.76 -12.96
CA LEU A 232 8.21 -29.98 -13.71
C LEU A 232 8.58 -31.21 -12.88
N LYS A 233 7.63 -32.10 -12.71
CA LYS A 233 7.82 -33.39 -12.08
C LYS A 233 7.83 -34.51 -13.10
N TRP A 234 8.52 -35.61 -12.81
CA TRP A 234 8.52 -36.78 -13.66
C TRP A 234 7.13 -37.31 -13.96
N ASN A 235 6.22 -37.25 -12.99
CA ASN A 235 4.81 -37.65 -13.15
C ASN A 235 3.98 -36.72 -14.04
N ASP A 236 4.55 -35.60 -14.47
CA ASP A 236 3.89 -34.70 -15.42
C ASP A 236 4.25 -35.04 -16.88
N ILE A 237 5.15 -36.00 -17.10
CA ILE A 237 5.67 -36.39 -18.41
C ILE A 237 5.08 -37.76 -18.78
N ASP A 238 4.30 -37.79 -19.84
CA ASP A 238 3.77 -39.03 -20.43
C ASP A 238 4.64 -39.39 -21.62
N PHE A 239 5.63 -40.25 -21.40
CA PHE A 239 6.54 -40.72 -22.44
C PHE A 239 5.82 -41.63 -23.44
N GLN A 240 4.74 -42.34 -23.03
CA GLN A 240 4.05 -43.23 -23.97
C GLN A 240 3.20 -42.44 -24.95
N ARG A 241 2.44 -41.45 -24.45
CA ARG A 241 1.58 -40.64 -25.30
C ARG A 241 2.30 -39.42 -25.89
N GLY A 242 3.52 -39.12 -25.47
CA GLY A 242 4.34 -38.01 -25.99
C GLY A 242 3.85 -36.64 -25.56
N PHE A 243 3.52 -36.43 -24.30
CA PHE A 243 3.05 -35.14 -23.78
C PHE A 243 3.69 -34.75 -22.44
N ILE A 244 3.88 -33.46 -22.25
CA ILE A 244 4.22 -32.85 -20.96
C ILE A 244 2.99 -32.08 -20.46
N SER A 245 2.55 -32.34 -19.22
CA SER A 245 1.44 -31.68 -18.56
C SER A 245 1.94 -30.51 -17.72
N ILE A 246 1.60 -29.27 -18.10
CA ILE A 246 1.92 -28.06 -17.33
C ILE A 246 0.78 -27.78 -16.36
N LYS A 247 1.02 -28.03 -15.07
CA LYS A 247 0.07 -27.77 -13.98
C LYS A 247 0.21 -26.34 -13.47
N ASN A 248 -0.93 -25.68 -13.19
CA ASN A 248 -0.98 -24.32 -12.64
C ASN A 248 -0.09 -23.28 -13.40
N PRO A 249 -0.21 -23.15 -14.73
CA PRO A 249 0.50 -22.13 -15.47
C PRO A 249 0.02 -20.74 -15.05
N LYS A 250 0.75 -19.70 -15.46
CA LYS A 250 0.41 -18.30 -15.14
C LYS A 250 -1.03 -17.89 -15.53
N GLY A 251 -1.62 -18.59 -16.50
CA GLY A 251 -3.02 -18.38 -16.94
C GLY A 251 -4.08 -19.18 -16.16
N GLY A 252 -3.69 -20.00 -15.18
CA GLY A 252 -4.60 -20.77 -14.31
C GLY A 252 -5.13 -22.08 -14.91
N VAL A 253 -5.14 -22.25 -16.22
CA VAL A 253 -5.65 -23.45 -16.89
C VAL A 253 -4.49 -24.38 -17.22
N SER A 254 -4.54 -25.63 -16.76
CA SER A 254 -3.53 -26.65 -17.06
C SER A 254 -3.47 -26.91 -18.58
N GLN A 255 -2.27 -27.04 -19.10
CA GLN A 255 -1.99 -27.23 -20.53
C GLN A 255 -1.17 -28.48 -20.75
N LYS A 256 -1.36 -29.11 -21.93
CA LYS A 256 -0.48 -30.18 -22.40
C LYS A 256 0.29 -29.68 -23.61
N ILE A 257 1.58 -29.92 -23.61
CA ILE A 257 2.45 -29.61 -24.74
C ILE A 257 3.02 -30.93 -25.32
N PRO A 258 3.26 -31.02 -26.61
CA PRO A 258 3.87 -32.20 -27.23
C PRO A 258 5.30 -32.36 -26.73
N LEU A 259 5.67 -33.60 -26.45
CA LEU A 259 7.04 -34.03 -26.15
C LEU A 259 7.67 -34.48 -27.49
N ASN A 260 8.37 -33.54 -28.17
CA ASN A 260 9.08 -33.88 -29.38
C ASN A 260 10.30 -34.76 -29.13
N GLU A 261 10.89 -35.33 -30.16
CA GLU A 261 12.02 -36.29 -30.06
C GLU A 261 13.23 -35.70 -29.35
N GLN A 262 13.57 -34.44 -29.63
CA GLN A 262 14.71 -33.78 -29.03
C GLN A 262 14.50 -33.57 -27.52
N ALA A 263 13.32 -33.09 -27.11
CA ALA A 263 12.97 -32.91 -25.69
C ALA A 263 12.89 -34.28 -24.96
N ARG A 264 12.38 -35.29 -25.64
CA ARG A 264 12.36 -36.69 -25.13
C ARG A 264 13.77 -37.18 -24.84
N ALA A 265 14.69 -37.06 -25.80
CA ALA A 265 16.08 -37.48 -25.63
C ALA A 265 16.76 -36.78 -24.44
N VAL A 266 16.52 -35.48 -24.26
CA VAL A 266 17.03 -34.74 -23.08
C VAL A 266 16.48 -35.31 -21.77
N LEU A 267 15.18 -35.60 -21.68
CA LEU A 267 14.56 -36.09 -20.47
C LEU A 267 14.87 -37.54 -20.15
N GLU A 268 15.02 -38.39 -21.19
CA GLU A 268 15.40 -39.81 -21.00
C GLU A 268 16.83 -39.96 -20.48
N ASN A 269 17.73 -39.06 -20.89
CA ASN A 269 19.15 -39.06 -20.48
C ASN A 269 19.38 -38.20 -19.20
N HIS A 270 18.35 -37.52 -18.66
CA HIS A 270 18.50 -36.71 -17.46
C HIS A 270 18.44 -37.55 -16.18
N PRO A 271 19.32 -37.32 -15.19
CA PRO A 271 19.31 -38.06 -13.92
C PRO A 271 17.98 -37.98 -13.19
N ARG A 272 17.45 -39.11 -12.73
CA ARG A 272 16.20 -39.19 -11.94
C ARG A 272 16.49 -39.38 -10.46
N THR A 273 16.89 -38.33 -9.78
CA THR A 273 17.31 -38.35 -8.37
C THR A 273 16.26 -37.75 -7.41
N SER A 274 15.19 -37.16 -7.94
CA SER A 274 14.12 -36.50 -7.17
C SER A 274 12.77 -36.69 -7.89
N GLU A 275 11.68 -36.30 -7.25
CA GLU A 275 10.37 -36.19 -7.90
C GLU A 275 10.33 -35.08 -8.98
N TYR A 276 11.15 -34.03 -8.80
CA TYR A 276 11.32 -32.95 -9.78
C TYR A 276 12.33 -33.35 -10.85
N VAL A 277 12.11 -32.86 -12.08
CA VAL A 277 13.03 -33.12 -13.19
C VAL A 277 14.33 -32.36 -12.98
N PHE A 278 14.26 -31.08 -12.61
CA PHE A 278 15.41 -30.22 -12.39
C PHE A 278 15.55 -29.81 -10.94
N ILE A 279 16.71 -30.06 -10.37
CA ILE A 279 17.00 -29.82 -8.96
C ILE A 279 18.32 -29.07 -8.78
N ARG A 280 18.41 -28.36 -7.68
CA ARG A 280 19.64 -27.74 -7.22
C ARG A 280 20.55 -28.80 -6.54
N PRO A 281 21.84 -28.49 -6.31
CA PRO A 281 22.75 -29.40 -5.63
C PRO A 281 22.29 -29.83 -4.22
N ASP A 282 21.41 -29.04 -3.56
CA ASP A 282 20.80 -29.38 -2.28
C ASP A 282 19.58 -30.32 -2.39
N GLY A 283 19.21 -30.75 -3.60
CA GLY A 283 18.09 -31.65 -3.87
C GLY A 283 16.73 -30.96 -4.02
N GLU A 284 16.66 -29.64 -3.81
CA GLU A 284 15.43 -28.86 -3.90
C GLU A 284 15.20 -28.33 -5.33
N PRO A 285 13.95 -28.08 -5.73
CA PRO A 285 13.66 -27.51 -7.04
C PRO A 285 14.23 -26.10 -7.19
N PHE A 286 14.58 -25.72 -8.41
CA PHE A 286 15.02 -24.37 -8.72
C PHE A 286 13.94 -23.33 -8.41
N THR A 287 14.33 -22.23 -7.79
CA THR A 287 13.48 -21.05 -7.60
C THR A 287 13.91 -19.88 -8.51
N ASP A 288 15.20 -19.70 -8.65
CA ASP A 288 15.85 -18.76 -9.58
C ASP A 288 17.23 -19.28 -9.95
N ILE A 289 17.69 -18.96 -11.17
CA ILE A 289 19.06 -19.27 -11.67
C ILE A 289 19.92 -18.01 -11.82
N ARG A 290 19.43 -16.85 -11.40
CA ARG A 290 20.26 -15.64 -11.34
C ARG A 290 21.20 -15.73 -10.15
N ARG A 291 22.48 -15.62 -10.44
CA ARG A 291 23.52 -15.41 -9.42
C ARG A 291 23.70 -13.94 -9.14
#